data_655e2c392c06c13e8811c1f686ff89d1
#
_entry.id   655e2c392c06c13e8811c1f686ff89d1
#
_cell.length_a   1.000
_cell.length_b   1.000
_cell.length_c   1.000
_cell.angle_alpha   90.00
_cell.angle_beta   90.00
_cell.angle_gamma   90.00
#
_symmetry.space_group_name_H-M   'P 1'
#
loop_
_entity.id
_entity.type
_entity.pdbx_description
1 polymer ?
#
loop_
_entity_poly.entity_id
_entity_poly.type
_entity_poly.pdbx_seq_one_letter_code
_entity_poly.pdbx_strand_id
1 'polypeptide(L)'
;MSNIVAKLTVFNCLWIIFSLASCSHYEANSRTLPDDEAHLAQRLSSSTFPVTIDVDVSKPIGEFRRIWRFFGADESNYAYMENGKKLMRELGELAPRGVYFRAHNLLTSGDGTPALKWGSTGVYREDANGTPNYDWTILDRIFDTYLTHGVRPYAQIGFMPKALSIKPEPYQHKWNPDLKYQEIYTGWAYPPRDYDKWGELVYQWVRHCVDRYGASEVKSWYWQTWNEANIAYWQGTPEEFFKLHDYAIDAVRRVLPDARVGGPDTAGPGGQFMRDFLEHCLRGTNYANGKKGTPLDFVSFHAKGRPKYVDGHVQMGMDNQLRAIDRGFEIIASYPELKGIPIIIGESDPEGCAACQGEHLGYRNGTMYSSYTAASFARKMDLADKHKVNLVGALTWAFEFEDQPYFAGFRSLATNGIDKPVLNVFRMYSRMSGQRLSVNSNGAVELETILKEGICEKPDVSALATLDRDKVCVMLWHYHDEDIPGPPADVRLTLSGLPIRSGTLQLRHYRIDQQYSNAYTAWKEMGSPQQPTPQQYTQLEEAGRLAETDLKRSCRVAKNQVVLQLDMPRQAVSLLVFK
;
A
#
# COMPACT_ATOMS: atom_id res chain seq x y z
N MET A 1 -24.15 60.54 28.98
CA MET A 1 -23.18 60.64 30.07
C MET A 1 -22.11 59.61 29.81
N SER A 2 -21.08 60.11 29.45
CA SER A 2 -19.60 60.06 29.55
C SER A 2 -18.99 58.77 29.05
N ASN A 3 -18.35 58.79 27.90
CA ASN A 3 -16.97 59.19 27.57
C ASN A 3 -15.89 58.35 28.23
N ILE A 4 -15.02 57.75 27.40
CA ILE A 4 -13.55 57.89 27.34
C ILE A 4 -13.04 56.83 26.37
N VAL A 5 -12.68 57.14 25.17
CA VAL A 5 -11.47 57.69 24.52
C VAL A 5 -10.38 56.64 24.19
N ALA A 6 -10.22 56.54 22.92
CA ALA A 6 -9.20 56.00 22.02
C ALA A 6 -7.73 56.07 22.46
N LYS A 7 -6.91 55.16 21.88
CA LYS A 7 -5.59 55.51 21.35
C LYS A 7 -5.27 54.69 20.08
N LEU A 8 -5.29 55.41 18.97
CA LEU A 8 -4.58 55.07 17.73
C LEU A 8 -3.07 55.21 17.95
N THR A 9 -2.30 54.31 17.34
CA THR A 9 -0.94 54.66 16.94
C THR A 9 -0.72 54.18 15.50
N VAL A 10 -0.57 55.15 14.62
CA VAL A 10 -0.22 55.07 13.21
C VAL A 10 1.30 54.99 13.11
N PHE A 11 1.85 54.12 12.30
CA PHE A 11 3.18 54.31 11.72
C PHE A 11 3.21 53.92 10.23
N ASN A 12 3.72 54.89 9.52
CA ASN A 12 3.80 55.20 8.13
C ASN A 12 4.31 54.15 7.14
N CYS A 13 3.76 54.32 5.93
CA CYS A 13 4.24 53.88 4.62
C CYS A 13 5.65 54.38 4.30
N LEU A 14 6.44 53.55 3.63
CA LEU A 14 7.39 54.03 2.63
C LEU A 14 7.33 53.14 1.39
N TRP A 15 6.90 53.76 0.30
CA TRP A 15 6.98 53.27 -1.06
C TRP A 15 8.42 53.39 -1.58
N ILE A 16 8.97 52.33 -2.15
CA ILE A 16 10.04 52.45 -3.14
C ILE A 16 9.67 51.61 -4.35
N ILE A 17 9.40 52.32 -5.45
CA ILE A 17 9.30 51.81 -6.81
C ILE A 17 10.74 51.66 -7.32
N PHE A 18 11.11 50.46 -7.86
CA PHE A 18 12.13 50.40 -8.89
C PHE A 18 11.79 49.33 -9.93
N SER A 19 11.94 49.80 -11.13
CA SER A 19 11.61 49.30 -12.45
C SER A 19 12.32 48.02 -12.89
N LEU A 20 11.59 47.26 -13.72
CA LEU A 20 11.97 46.52 -14.93
C LEU A 20 13.49 46.37 -15.26
N ALA A 21 13.96 45.16 -15.36
CA ALA A 21 14.52 44.49 -16.53
C ALA A 21 15.55 43.42 -16.11
N SER A 22 15.35 42.22 -16.45
CA SER A 22 16.13 41.44 -17.42
C SER A 22 15.99 39.95 -17.15
N CYS A 23 15.56 39.24 -18.20
CA CYS A 23 15.79 37.82 -18.35
C CYS A 23 17.27 37.52 -18.17
N SER A 24 17.61 36.71 -17.19
CA SER A 24 18.89 36.02 -17.16
C SER A 24 18.66 34.52 -17.06
N HIS A 25 19.23 33.83 -18.01
CA HIS A 25 19.31 32.38 -18.12
C HIS A 25 19.76 31.78 -16.80
N TYR A 26 18.96 30.85 -16.26
CA TYR A 26 19.42 29.96 -15.22
C TYR A 26 20.21 28.84 -15.91
N GLU A 27 21.54 29.01 -16.00
CA GLU A 27 22.45 27.91 -16.23
C GLU A 27 22.37 26.96 -15.02
N ALA A 28 21.99 25.73 -15.27
CA ALA A 28 22.10 24.64 -14.30
C ALA A 28 23.58 24.44 -13.98
N ASN A 29 24.06 25.04 -12.92
CA ASN A 29 25.36 24.68 -12.35
C ASN A 29 25.26 23.24 -11.80
N SER A 30 25.78 22.30 -12.55
CA SER A 30 26.16 20.99 -12.03
C SER A 30 27.24 21.22 -10.98
N ARG A 31 26.86 21.25 -9.70
CA ARG A 31 27.82 21.14 -8.61
C ARG A 31 28.40 19.72 -8.67
N THR A 32 29.61 19.59 -9.19
CA THR A 32 30.46 18.44 -8.89
C THR A 32 30.64 18.41 -7.37
N LEU A 33 30.30 17.28 -6.75
CA LEU A 33 30.60 17.05 -5.33
C LEU A 33 32.11 17.27 -5.11
N PRO A 34 32.53 17.89 -3.99
CA PRO A 34 33.94 18.00 -3.63
C PRO A 34 34.59 16.61 -3.66
N ASP A 35 35.82 16.50 -4.16
CA ASP A 35 36.57 15.23 -4.28
C ASP A 35 36.61 14.43 -2.94
N ASP A 36 36.56 15.11 -1.82
CA ASP A 36 36.53 14.50 -0.47
C ASP A 36 35.22 13.72 -0.19
N GLU A 37 34.05 14.17 -0.65
CA GLU A 37 32.78 13.45 -0.50
C GLU A 37 32.72 12.23 -1.41
N ALA A 38 33.21 12.35 -2.64
CA ALA A 38 33.31 11.23 -3.57
C ALA A 38 34.28 10.15 -3.04
N HIS A 39 35.42 10.55 -2.49
CA HIS A 39 36.37 9.64 -1.83
C HIS A 39 35.82 9.03 -0.55
N LEU A 40 35.03 9.74 0.23
CA LEU A 40 34.35 9.21 1.42
C LEU A 40 33.28 8.20 1.04
N ALA A 41 32.43 8.50 0.06
CA ALA A 41 31.43 7.58 -0.49
C ALA A 41 32.10 6.31 -1.06
N GLN A 42 33.21 6.44 -1.75
CA GLN A 42 34.00 5.31 -2.28
C GLN A 42 34.69 4.48 -1.19
N ARG A 43 35.16 5.10 -0.11
CA ARG A 43 35.69 4.39 1.06
C ARG A 43 34.61 3.68 1.87
N LEU A 44 33.42 4.29 2.02
CA LEU A 44 32.27 3.67 2.69
C LEU A 44 31.71 2.49 1.89
N SER A 45 31.77 2.54 0.56
CA SER A 45 31.36 1.43 -0.30
C SER A 45 32.38 0.28 -0.37
N SER A 46 33.62 0.48 0.07
CA SER A 46 34.70 -0.52 0.03
C SER A 46 34.82 -1.36 1.32
N SER A 47 34.21 -0.94 2.44
CA SER A 47 34.21 -1.69 3.69
C SER A 47 32.92 -2.46 3.87
N THR A 48 32.95 -3.77 3.78
CA THR A 48 31.80 -4.63 4.14
C THR A 48 31.77 -4.86 5.64
N PHE A 49 30.58 -5.18 6.20
CA PHE A 49 30.46 -5.67 7.58
C PHE A 49 29.84 -7.07 7.58
N PRO A 50 30.32 -7.99 8.48
CA PRO A 50 29.86 -9.36 8.48
C PRO A 50 28.49 -9.50 9.15
N VAL A 51 27.62 -10.29 8.53
CA VAL A 51 26.32 -10.70 9.09
C VAL A 51 26.16 -12.20 8.98
N THR A 52 25.69 -12.85 10.04
CA THR A 52 25.31 -14.25 10.04
C THR A 52 23.80 -14.39 10.13
N ILE A 53 23.21 -15.18 9.21
CA ILE A 53 21.80 -15.51 9.21
C ILE A 53 21.66 -17.03 9.22
N ASP A 54 21.00 -17.55 10.26
CA ASP A 54 20.76 -18.97 10.45
C ASP A 54 19.26 -19.26 10.29
N VAL A 55 18.92 -20.18 9.39
CA VAL A 55 17.55 -20.67 9.15
C VAL A 55 17.48 -22.14 9.53
N ASP A 56 16.62 -22.46 10.48
CA ASP A 56 16.37 -23.85 10.89
C ASP A 56 15.16 -24.40 10.13
N VAL A 57 15.44 -25.21 9.09
CA VAL A 57 14.42 -25.83 8.22
C VAL A 57 13.55 -26.84 8.96
N SER A 58 14.04 -27.42 10.05
CA SER A 58 13.30 -28.36 10.90
C SER A 58 12.34 -27.69 11.89
N LYS A 59 12.40 -26.34 12.01
CA LYS A 59 11.65 -25.59 13.02
C LYS A 59 10.64 -24.61 12.39
N PRO A 60 9.45 -25.08 11.97
CA PRO A 60 8.37 -24.21 11.54
C PRO A 60 7.82 -23.41 12.74
N ILE A 61 7.51 -22.13 12.51
CA ILE A 61 6.98 -21.20 13.51
C ILE A 61 5.55 -20.76 13.24
N GLY A 62 4.95 -21.22 12.14
CA GLY A 62 3.57 -20.94 11.78
C GLY A 62 3.36 -20.89 10.27
N GLU A 63 2.11 -20.71 9.85
CA GLU A 63 1.76 -20.59 8.44
C GLU A 63 2.31 -19.31 7.83
N PHE A 64 2.83 -19.40 6.60
CA PHE A 64 3.11 -18.23 5.79
C PHE A 64 1.83 -17.71 5.14
N ARG A 65 1.17 -16.76 5.81
CA ARG A 65 0.00 -16.11 5.26
C ARG A 65 0.39 -15.11 4.18
N ARG A 66 -0.26 -15.19 3.02
CA ARG A 66 -0.01 -14.31 1.88
C ARG A 66 -0.66 -12.94 2.08
N ILE A 67 -0.30 -12.23 3.15
CA ILE A 67 -0.88 -10.93 3.51
C ILE A 67 -0.63 -9.85 2.46
N TRP A 68 0.32 -10.04 1.56
CA TRP A 68 0.76 -9.10 0.53
C TRP A 68 -0.19 -9.01 -0.70
N ARG A 69 -1.16 -9.88 -0.83
CA ARG A 69 -2.01 -10.05 -2.04
C ARG A 69 -3.15 -9.03 -2.16
N PHE A 70 -3.05 -7.89 -1.53
CA PHE A 70 -4.04 -6.82 -1.55
C PHE A 70 -3.42 -5.54 -2.09
N PHE A 71 -4.09 -4.95 -3.09
CA PHE A 71 -3.67 -3.71 -3.74
C PHE A 71 -4.85 -2.77 -3.85
N GLY A 72 -4.59 -1.48 -4.13
CA GLY A 72 -5.68 -0.52 -4.30
C GLY A 72 -5.23 0.81 -4.88
N ALA A 73 -6.22 1.65 -5.23
CA ALA A 73 -6.03 2.99 -5.78
C ALA A 73 -7.23 3.91 -5.52
N ASP A 74 -6.98 5.21 -5.50
CA ASP A 74 -8.05 6.23 -5.50
C ASP A 74 -8.79 6.23 -6.85
N GLU A 75 -8.06 5.96 -7.93
CA GLU A 75 -8.44 6.15 -9.32
C GLU A 75 -8.96 4.85 -9.93
N SER A 76 -10.21 4.49 -9.64
CA SER A 76 -10.83 3.25 -10.14
C SER A 76 -10.81 3.13 -11.67
N ASN A 77 -10.87 4.26 -12.38
CA ASN A 77 -10.96 4.30 -13.84
C ASN A 77 -9.63 4.02 -14.56
N TYR A 78 -8.48 4.13 -13.87
CA TYR A 78 -7.19 3.73 -14.45
C TYR A 78 -7.12 2.24 -14.78
N ALA A 79 -7.89 1.39 -14.08
CA ALA A 79 -7.85 -0.06 -14.28
C ALA A 79 -8.11 -0.51 -15.73
N TYR A 80 -8.95 0.21 -16.48
CA TYR A 80 -9.26 -0.13 -17.86
C TYR A 80 -8.46 0.65 -18.92
N MET A 81 -7.51 1.49 -18.52
CA MET A 81 -6.54 2.11 -19.42
C MET A 81 -5.48 1.11 -19.87
N GLU A 82 -4.65 1.45 -20.83
CA GLU A 82 -3.69 0.53 -21.45
C GLU A 82 -2.69 -0.04 -20.45
N ASN A 83 -1.95 0.85 -19.76
CA ASN A 83 -0.96 0.45 -18.76
C ASN A 83 -1.63 -0.11 -17.50
N GLY A 84 -2.81 0.42 -17.14
CA GLY A 84 -3.61 -0.12 -16.04
C GLY A 84 -4.01 -1.58 -16.27
N LYS A 85 -4.45 -1.96 -17.48
CA LYS A 85 -4.72 -3.37 -17.85
C LYS A 85 -3.46 -4.23 -17.80
N LYS A 86 -2.32 -3.68 -18.27
CA LYS A 86 -1.02 -4.39 -18.18
C LYS A 86 -0.70 -4.72 -16.74
N LEU A 87 -0.73 -3.70 -15.85
CA LEU A 87 -0.42 -3.89 -14.44
C LEU A 87 -1.46 -4.79 -13.74
N MET A 88 -2.75 -4.66 -14.06
CA MET A 88 -3.79 -5.53 -13.50
C MET A 88 -3.54 -7.01 -13.84
N ARG A 89 -3.12 -7.32 -15.08
CA ARG A 89 -2.70 -8.68 -15.47
C ARG A 89 -1.50 -9.15 -14.64
N GLU A 90 -0.47 -8.32 -14.48
CA GLU A 90 0.73 -8.66 -13.71
C GLU A 90 0.40 -8.90 -12.23
N LEU A 91 -0.52 -8.15 -11.64
CA LEU A 91 -1.01 -8.39 -10.29
C LEU A 91 -1.76 -9.73 -10.21
N GLY A 92 -2.60 -10.04 -11.17
CA GLY A 92 -3.31 -11.32 -11.22
C GLY A 92 -2.37 -12.53 -11.33
N GLU A 93 -1.26 -12.40 -12.06
CA GLU A 93 -0.23 -13.43 -12.19
C GLU A 93 0.50 -13.74 -10.87
N LEU A 94 0.53 -12.81 -9.92
CA LEU A 94 1.14 -13.04 -8.60
C LEU A 94 0.45 -14.18 -7.82
N ALA A 95 -0.86 -14.27 -7.89
CA ALA A 95 -1.66 -15.35 -7.31
C ALA A 95 -3.02 -15.43 -8.02
N PRO A 96 -3.14 -16.24 -9.08
CA PRO A 96 -4.36 -16.31 -9.88
C PRO A 96 -5.61 -16.53 -9.04
N ARG A 97 -6.60 -15.64 -9.16
CA ARG A 97 -7.82 -15.58 -8.33
C ARG A 97 -7.56 -15.49 -6.82
N GLY A 98 -6.38 -15.05 -6.42
CA GLY A 98 -5.99 -14.86 -5.01
C GLY A 98 -5.60 -13.44 -4.66
N VAL A 99 -5.49 -12.54 -5.64
CA VAL A 99 -5.23 -11.11 -5.46
C VAL A 99 -6.55 -10.35 -5.37
N TYR A 100 -6.59 -9.35 -4.50
CA TYR A 100 -7.72 -8.45 -4.31
C TYR A 100 -7.33 -7.02 -4.63
N PHE A 101 -8.26 -6.29 -5.24
CA PHE A 101 -8.05 -4.87 -5.56
C PHE A 101 -9.17 -4.02 -4.97
N ARG A 102 -8.80 -3.07 -4.12
CA ARG A 102 -9.68 -2.09 -3.49
C ARG A 102 -9.56 -0.77 -4.25
N ALA A 103 -10.68 -0.20 -4.66
CA ALA A 103 -10.68 1.12 -5.28
C ALA A 103 -11.69 2.03 -4.60
N HIS A 104 -11.33 3.30 -4.48
CA HIS A 104 -12.26 4.36 -4.15
C HIS A 104 -13.23 4.65 -5.31
N ASN A 105 -14.24 5.46 -5.05
CA ASN A 105 -15.09 6.06 -6.08
C ASN A 105 -15.97 5.10 -6.88
N LEU A 106 -16.27 3.91 -6.36
CA LEU A 106 -17.12 2.94 -7.06
C LEU A 106 -18.59 3.35 -7.17
N LEU A 107 -19.07 4.30 -6.32
CA LEU A 107 -20.42 4.86 -6.38
C LEU A 107 -20.43 6.36 -6.69
N THR A 108 -19.28 6.96 -6.94
CA THR A 108 -19.12 8.40 -7.17
C THR A 108 -19.73 8.80 -8.52
N SER A 109 -20.48 9.90 -8.53
CA SER A 109 -21.09 10.45 -9.75
C SER A 109 -20.03 11.04 -10.70
N GLY A 110 -20.14 10.75 -11.97
CA GLY A 110 -19.24 11.21 -13.02
C GLY A 110 -19.40 10.36 -14.28
N ASP A 111 -18.53 10.55 -15.24
CA ASP A 111 -18.56 9.92 -16.56
C ASP A 111 -17.48 8.84 -16.78
N GLY A 112 -16.70 8.52 -15.73
CA GLY A 112 -15.63 7.53 -15.81
C GLY A 112 -14.34 8.04 -16.45
N THR A 113 -14.20 9.35 -16.68
CA THR A 113 -12.94 9.94 -17.15
C THR A 113 -11.85 9.76 -16.07
N PRO A 114 -10.74 9.09 -16.40
CA PRO A 114 -9.63 8.92 -15.46
C PRO A 114 -8.97 10.25 -15.10
N ALA A 115 -8.67 10.44 -13.82
CA ALA A 115 -7.94 11.61 -13.35
C ALA A 115 -7.21 11.28 -12.03
N LEU A 116 -6.14 12.03 -11.72
CA LEU A 116 -5.42 11.89 -10.44
C LEU A 116 -6.34 12.23 -9.26
N LYS A 117 -6.27 11.41 -8.22
CA LYS A 117 -7.05 11.54 -6.97
C LYS A 117 -8.56 11.61 -7.20
N TRP A 118 -9.03 11.04 -8.31
CA TRP A 118 -10.43 11.00 -8.65
C TRP A 118 -10.80 9.74 -9.45
N GLY A 119 -12.01 9.28 -9.21
CA GLY A 119 -12.66 8.25 -10.00
C GLY A 119 -14.17 8.47 -10.00
N SER A 120 -14.87 7.85 -10.95
CA SER A 120 -16.32 7.93 -11.01
C SER A 120 -16.91 6.79 -11.84
N THR A 121 -18.15 6.46 -11.54
CA THR A 121 -18.89 5.41 -12.26
C THR A 121 -20.25 5.89 -12.72
N GLY A 122 -20.82 6.93 -12.07
CA GLY A 122 -22.13 7.46 -12.42
C GLY A 122 -23.29 6.48 -12.22
N VAL A 123 -23.10 5.47 -11.36
CA VAL A 123 -24.06 4.35 -11.18
C VAL A 123 -25.44 4.77 -10.71
N TYR A 124 -25.58 5.95 -10.09
CA TYR A 124 -26.82 6.39 -9.48
C TYR A 124 -27.23 7.79 -9.94
N ARG A 125 -28.44 7.91 -10.41
CA ARG A 125 -29.10 9.18 -10.76
C ARG A 125 -30.55 9.13 -10.28
N GLU A 126 -31.19 10.29 -10.18
CA GLU A 126 -32.63 10.39 -9.96
C GLU A 126 -33.27 11.21 -11.07
N ASP A 127 -34.49 10.83 -11.46
CA ASP A 127 -35.33 11.64 -12.34
C ASP A 127 -35.93 12.87 -11.62
N ALA A 128 -36.72 13.67 -12.31
CA ALA A 128 -37.35 14.86 -11.73
C ALA A 128 -38.35 14.54 -10.59
N ASN A 129 -38.81 13.30 -10.48
CA ASN A 129 -39.72 12.83 -9.44
C ASN A 129 -38.96 12.17 -8.28
N GLY A 130 -37.63 12.11 -8.35
CA GLY A 130 -36.78 11.45 -7.37
C GLY A 130 -36.74 9.93 -7.49
N THR A 131 -37.15 9.37 -8.65
CA THR A 131 -37.09 7.93 -8.91
C THR A 131 -35.64 7.53 -9.25
N PRO A 132 -35.07 6.51 -8.56
CA PRO A 132 -33.74 6.04 -8.84
C PRO A 132 -33.58 5.46 -10.25
N ASN A 133 -32.44 5.75 -10.89
CA ASN A 133 -31.99 5.14 -12.13
C ASN A 133 -30.54 4.65 -11.94
N TYR A 134 -30.29 3.41 -12.32
CA TYR A 134 -28.99 2.73 -12.14
C TYR A 134 -28.32 2.49 -13.49
N ASP A 135 -27.05 2.89 -13.62
CA ASP A 135 -26.21 2.64 -14.81
C ASP A 135 -24.91 1.96 -14.38
N TRP A 136 -24.79 0.68 -14.64
CA TRP A 136 -23.66 -0.15 -14.24
C TRP A 136 -22.52 -0.17 -15.26
N THR A 137 -22.66 0.49 -16.41
CA THR A 137 -21.74 0.38 -17.56
C THR A 137 -20.27 0.60 -17.19
N ILE A 138 -19.97 1.68 -16.46
CA ILE A 138 -18.59 2.00 -16.08
C ILE A 138 -18.09 1.07 -14.97
N LEU A 139 -18.94 0.78 -13.98
CA LEU A 139 -18.61 -0.14 -12.90
C LEU A 139 -18.30 -1.55 -13.43
N ASP A 140 -19.13 -2.05 -14.36
CA ASP A 140 -18.91 -3.33 -15.03
C ASP A 140 -17.57 -3.33 -15.76
N ARG A 141 -17.24 -2.28 -16.47
CA ARG A 141 -15.94 -2.16 -17.16
C ARG A 141 -14.76 -2.26 -16.20
N ILE A 142 -14.87 -1.71 -14.99
CA ILE A 142 -13.85 -1.82 -13.93
C ILE A 142 -13.74 -3.27 -13.46
N PHE A 143 -14.86 -3.88 -13.05
CA PHE A 143 -14.86 -5.23 -12.48
C PHE A 143 -14.58 -6.31 -13.52
N ASP A 144 -15.06 -6.15 -14.76
CA ASP A 144 -14.70 -7.03 -15.88
C ASP A 144 -13.18 -7.04 -16.10
N THR A 145 -12.53 -5.86 -16.01
CA THR A 145 -11.08 -5.77 -16.13
C THR A 145 -10.38 -6.55 -15.00
N TYR A 146 -10.81 -6.38 -13.75
CA TYR A 146 -10.24 -7.14 -12.64
C TYR A 146 -10.38 -8.66 -12.86
N LEU A 147 -11.60 -9.12 -13.09
CA LEU A 147 -11.90 -10.55 -13.18
C LEU A 147 -11.26 -11.21 -14.40
N THR A 148 -11.20 -10.50 -15.55
CA THR A 148 -10.52 -10.97 -16.77
C THR A 148 -9.04 -11.25 -16.51
N HIS A 149 -8.41 -10.47 -15.64
CA HIS A 149 -7.01 -10.63 -15.26
C HIS A 149 -6.80 -11.47 -13.98
N GLY A 150 -7.84 -12.11 -13.46
CA GLY A 150 -7.73 -13.01 -12.30
C GLY A 150 -7.59 -12.28 -10.96
N VAL A 151 -7.93 -10.99 -10.91
CA VAL A 151 -7.99 -10.15 -9.71
C VAL A 151 -9.43 -10.06 -9.23
N ARG A 152 -9.66 -10.08 -7.93
CA ARG A 152 -10.99 -9.99 -7.32
C ARG A 152 -11.26 -8.62 -6.71
N PRO A 153 -12.49 -8.13 -6.80
CA PRO A 153 -12.88 -6.92 -6.09
C PRO A 153 -12.75 -7.06 -4.57
N TYR A 154 -12.15 -6.05 -3.94
CA TYR A 154 -12.38 -5.66 -2.57
C TYR A 154 -13.26 -4.41 -2.67
N ALA A 155 -14.57 -4.63 -2.68
CA ALA A 155 -15.55 -3.61 -3.04
C ALA A 155 -15.73 -2.62 -1.88
N GLN A 156 -15.18 -1.42 -2.03
CA GLN A 156 -15.44 -0.32 -1.13
C GLN A 156 -16.81 0.30 -1.49
N ILE A 157 -17.75 0.25 -0.56
CA ILE A 157 -19.10 0.83 -0.71
C ILE A 157 -19.02 2.34 -0.44
N GLY A 158 -18.82 3.12 -1.51
CA GLY A 158 -18.61 4.59 -1.46
C GLY A 158 -18.03 5.11 -2.80
N PHE A 159 -17.92 6.43 -2.98
CA PHE A 159 -18.41 7.45 -2.04
C PHE A 159 -19.86 7.84 -2.36
N MET A 160 -20.39 8.90 -1.69
CA MET A 160 -21.79 9.29 -1.83
C MET A 160 -22.10 9.81 -3.23
N PRO A 161 -23.06 9.21 -3.96
CA PRO A 161 -23.51 9.78 -5.24
C PRO A 161 -24.09 11.18 -5.04
N LYS A 162 -23.87 12.07 -6.04
CA LYS A 162 -24.32 13.47 -5.99
C LYS A 162 -25.80 13.59 -5.63
N ALA A 163 -26.65 12.77 -6.28
CA ALA A 163 -28.09 12.79 -6.07
C ALA A 163 -28.53 12.38 -4.65
N LEU A 164 -27.74 11.62 -3.91
CA LEU A 164 -28.03 11.23 -2.52
C LEU A 164 -27.37 12.13 -1.46
N SER A 165 -26.35 12.91 -1.80
CA SER A 165 -25.65 13.75 -0.85
C SER A 165 -26.55 14.81 -0.23
N ILE A 166 -26.49 15.00 1.10
CA ILE A 166 -27.20 16.11 1.79
C ILE A 166 -26.62 17.48 1.40
N LYS A 167 -25.38 17.52 0.89
CA LYS A 167 -24.69 18.74 0.50
C LYS A 167 -23.94 18.51 -0.81
N PRO A 168 -24.66 18.41 -1.94
CA PRO A 168 -24.10 17.95 -3.20
C PRO A 168 -23.14 18.94 -3.89
N GLU A 169 -23.09 20.20 -3.50
CA GLU A 169 -22.26 21.21 -4.14
C GLU A 169 -21.28 21.89 -3.16
N PRO A 170 -20.03 22.12 -3.55
CA PRO A 170 -19.38 21.57 -4.75
C PRO A 170 -19.22 20.05 -4.60
N TYR A 171 -19.51 19.28 -5.67
CA TYR A 171 -19.47 17.81 -5.57
C TYR A 171 -18.09 17.23 -5.81
N GLN A 172 -17.37 17.77 -6.80
CA GLN A 172 -16.04 17.30 -7.20
C GLN A 172 -14.97 18.36 -6.91
N HIS A 173 -13.82 17.93 -6.43
CA HIS A 173 -12.62 18.75 -6.37
C HIS A 173 -11.81 18.66 -7.68
N LYS A 174 -10.97 19.65 -7.93
CA LYS A 174 -9.90 19.60 -8.93
C LYS A 174 -8.58 19.44 -8.18
N TRP A 175 -8.08 18.21 -8.12
CA TRP A 175 -6.86 17.94 -7.37
C TRP A 175 -5.62 18.55 -8.07
N ASN A 176 -4.73 19.11 -7.27
CA ASN A 176 -3.37 19.47 -7.63
C ASN A 176 -2.48 19.39 -6.37
N PRO A 177 -1.13 19.35 -6.49
CA PRO A 177 -0.24 19.17 -5.34
C PRO A 177 -0.33 20.27 -4.27
N ASP A 178 -0.76 21.47 -4.65
CA ASP A 178 -0.86 22.63 -3.75
C ASP A 178 -2.24 22.75 -3.07
N LEU A 179 -3.18 21.85 -3.43
CA LEU A 179 -4.53 21.86 -2.88
C LEU A 179 -4.50 21.53 -1.38
N LYS A 180 -5.11 22.38 -0.57
CA LYS A 180 -5.23 22.09 0.86
C LYS A 180 -6.08 20.87 1.09
N TYR A 181 -5.69 20.04 2.05
CA TYR A 181 -6.33 18.76 2.32
C TYR A 181 -7.85 18.89 2.56
N GLN A 182 -8.29 19.97 3.26
CA GLN A 182 -9.70 20.24 3.53
C GLN A 182 -10.53 20.59 2.27
N GLU A 183 -9.87 21.02 1.19
CA GLU A 183 -10.53 21.38 -0.06
C GLU A 183 -10.79 20.19 -0.98
N ILE A 184 -10.25 19.00 -0.65
CA ILE A 184 -10.45 17.75 -1.38
C ILE A 184 -11.83 17.16 -1.07
N TYR A 185 -12.31 17.32 0.17
CA TYR A 185 -13.53 16.69 0.65
C TYR A 185 -14.76 17.54 0.35
N THR A 186 -15.42 17.21 -0.75
CA THR A 186 -16.60 17.90 -1.27
C THR A 186 -17.86 17.04 -1.16
N GLY A 187 -18.88 17.25 -1.96
CA GLY A 187 -20.20 16.65 -1.81
C GLY A 187 -20.25 15.12 -1.69
N TRP A 188 -19.27 14.42 -2.20
CA TRP A 188 -19.15 12.96 -2.07
C TRP A 188 -18.80 12.47 -0.66
N ALA A 189 -18.35 13.37 0.24
CA ALA A 189 -17.99 13.02 1.62
C ALA A 189 -19.15 13.13 2.63
N TYR A 190 -20.33 13.61 2.22
CA TYR A 190 -21.45 13.86 3.11
C TYR A 190 -22.40 12.66 3.24
N PRO A 191 -23.19 12.59 4.35
CA PRO A 191 -24.23 11.59 4.53
C PRO A 191 -25.27 11.58 3.41
N PRO A 192 -26.00 10.46 3.22
CA PRO A 192 -27.13 10.43 2.32
C PRO A 192 -28.32 11.20 2.92
N ARG A 193 -29.06 11.91 2.07
CA ARG A 193 -30.33 12.54 2.47
C ARG A 193 -31.46 11.52 2.73
N ASP A 194 -31.28 10.28 2.27
CA ASP A 194 -32.22 9.18 2.38
C ASP A 194 -31.45 7.86 2.53
N TYR A 195 -31.51 7.27 3.72
CA TYR A 195 -30.80 6.03 4.02
C TYR A 195 -31.46 4.79 3.40
N ASP A 196 -32.78 4.83 3.17
CA ASP A 196 -33.47 3.73 2.47
C ASP A 196 -33.04 3.67 1.00
N LYS A 197 -32.91 4.82 0.33
CA LYS A 197 -32.35 4.89 -1.02
C LYS A 197 -30.87 4.49 -1.08
N TRP A 198 -30.11 4.82 -0.05
CA TRP A 198 -28.72 4.36 0.07
C TRP A 198 -28.65 2.83 0.19
N GLY A 199 -29.42 2.25 1.07
CA GLY A 199 -29.54 0.79 1.21
C GLY A 199 -30.03 0.12 -0.08
N GLU A 200 -31.00 0.72 -0.77
CA GLU A 200 -31.51 0.19 -2.04
C GLU A 200 -30.44 0.25 -3.15
N LEU A 201 -29.68 1.34 -3.25
CA LEU A 201 -28.54 1.42 -4.19
C LEU A 201 -27.55 0.26 -3.96
N VAL A 202 -27.15 0.01 -2.72
CA VAL A 202 -26.22 -1.08 -2.38
C VAL A 202 -26.87 -2.44 -2.71
N TYR A 203 -28.14 -2.63 -2.38
CA TYR A 203 -28.89 -3.85 -2.73
C TYR A 203 -28.87 -4.12 -4.24
N GLN A 204 -29.22 -3.12 -5.05
CA GLN A 204 -29.24 -3.25 -6.50
C GLN A 204 -27.84 -3.49 -7.08
N TRP A 205 -26.82 -2.87 -6.52
CA TRP A 205 -25.42 -3.11 -6.93
C TRP A 205 -24.99 -4.56 -6.67
N VAL A 206 -25.18 -5.06 -5.46
CA VAL A 206 -24.80 -6.45 -5.12
C VAL A 206 -25.59 -7.45 -5.95
N ARG A 207 -26.91 -7.21 -6.15
CA ARG A 207 -27.78 -8.03 -6.99
C ARG A 207 -27.27 -8.04 -8.44
N HIS A 208 -26.96 -6.87 -9.01
CA HIS A 208 -26.38 -6.76 -10.34
C HIS A 208 -25.08 -7.57 -10.47
N CYS A 209 -24.16 -7.47 -9.47
CA CYS A 209 -22.93 -8.26 -9.46
C CYS A 209 -23.22 -9.78 -9.41
N VAL A 210 -24.19 -10.21 -8.60
CA VAL A 210 -24.58 -11.63 -8.52
C VAL A 210 -25.18 -12.12 -9.84
N ASP A 211 -26.05 -11.33 -10.46
CA ASP A 211 -26.68 -11.67 -11.75
C ASP A 211 -25.63 -11.73 -12.88
N ARG A 212 -24.62 -10.86 -12.86
CA ARG A 212 -23.57 -10.79 -13.89
C ARG A 212 -22.45 -11.79 -13.71
N TYR A 213 -21.92 -11.93 -12.50
CA TYR A 213 -20.70 -12.70 -12.21
C TYR A 213 -20.98 -14.03 -11.51
N GLY A 214 -22.18 -14.25 -11.04
CA GLY A 214 -22.61 -15.43 -10.30
C GLY A 214 -22.31 -15.32 -8.79
N ALA A 215 -23.22 -15.87 -7.98
CA ALA A 215 -23.15 -15.81 -6.52
C ALA A 215 -21.83 -16.39 -5.94
N SER A 216 -21.30 -17.47 -6.55
CA SER A 216 -20.05 -18.11 -6.10
C SER A 216 -18.83 -17.19 -6.23
N GLU A 217 -18.74 -16.41 -7.32
CA GLU A 217 -17.64 -15.47 -7.52
C GLU A 217 -17.79 -14.29 -6.56
N VAL A 218 -18.99 -13.66 -6.50
CA VAL A 218 -19.27 -12.48 -5.66
C VAL A 218 -19.10 -12.79 -4.17
N LYS A 219 -19.44 -14.01 -3.70
CA LYS A 219 -19.18 -14.49 -2.34
C LYS A 219 -17.69 -14.49 -1.99
N SER A 220 -16.82 -14.62 -2.97
CA SER A 220 -15.36 -14.61 -2.77
C SER A 220 -14.79 -13.21 -2.55
N TRP A 221 -15.55 -12.15 -2.81
CA TRP A 221 -15.13 -10.76 -2.65
C TRP A 221 -15.18 -10.31 -1.20
N TYR A 222 -14.56 -9.13 -0.93
CA TYR A 222 -14.73 -8.39 0.32
C TYR A 222 -15.64 -7.18 0.05
N TRP A 223 -16.55 -6.90 0.99
CA TRP A 223 -17.44 -5.75 0.97
C TRP A 223 -17.17 -4.89 2.19
N GLN A 224 -16.72 -3.68 1.97
CA GLN A 224 -16.30 -2.77 3.04
C GLN A 224 -16.94 -1.40 2.83
N THR A 225 -17.47 -0.82 3.90
CA THR A 225 -18.18 0.46 3.82
C THR A 225 -17.20 1.61 3.98
N TRP A 226 -17.18 2.52 2.98
CA TRP A 226 -16.50 3.80 3.02
C TRP A 226 -14.98 3.74 3.06
N ASN A 227 -14.34 4.90 3.41
CA ASN A 227 -12.92 5.08 3.62
C ASN A 227 -12.68 6.14 4.69
N GLU A 228 -11.87 5.84 5.70
CA GLU A 228 -11.36 6.78 6.72
C GLU A 228 -12.43 7.71 7.32
N ALA A 229 -13.58 7.15 7.71
CA ALA A 229 -14.71 7.93 8.24
C ALA A 229 -14.42 8.63 9.58
N ASN A 230 -13.28 8.36 10.20
CA ASN A 230 -12.79 9.04 11.40
C ASN A 230 -12.05 10.35 11.12
N ILE A 231 -11.89 10.72 9.85
CA ILE A 231 -11.32 12.01 9.41
C ILE A 231 -12.23 12.66 8.35
N ALA A 232 -11.77 13.72 7.69
CA ALA A 232 -12.58 14.54 6.79
C ALA A 232 -13.14 13.84 5.54
N TYR A 233 -12.78 12.57 5.26
CA TYR A 233 -13.46 11.74 4.26
C TYR A 233 -14.94 11.51 4.59
N TRP A 234 -15.34 11.75 5.84
CA TRP A 234 -16.71 11.75 6.29
C TRP A 234 -17.08 13.08 6.95
N GLN A 235 -18.12 13.74 6.45
CA GLN A 235 -18.60 15.04 6.90
C GLN A 235 -19.92 14.94 7.69
N GLY A 236 -20.22 13.77 8.22
CA GLY A 236 -21.31 13.49 9.16
C GLY A 236 -20.80 13.17 10.56
N THR A 237 -21.73 12.83 11.46
CA THR A 237 -21.39 12.32 12.80
C THR A 237 -20.95 10.85 12.75
N PRO A 238 -20.29 10.31 13.79
CA PRO A 238 -20.05 8.88 13.90
C PRO A 238 -21.31 8.03 13.83
N GLU A 239 -22.40 8.46 14.46
CA GLU A 239 -23.70 7.77 14.45
C GLU A 239 -24.32 7.70 13.05
N GLU A 240 -24.20 8.79 12.28
CA GLU A 240 -24.63 8.81 10.88
C GLU A 240 -23.79 7.85 10.03
N PHE A 241 -22.50 7.69 10.33
CA PHE A 241 -21.66 6.68 9.68
C PHE A 241 -22.07 5.26 10.06
N PHE A 242 -22.35 4.99 11.34
CA PHE A 242 -22.82 3.67 11.78
C PHE A 242 -24.15 3.33 11.12
N LYS A 243 -25.05 4.29 11.00
CA LYS A 243 -26.30 4.13 10.25
C LYS A 243 -26.04 3.83 8.77
N LEU A 244 -25.15 4.55 8.12
CA LEU A 244 -24.75 4.30 6.74
C LEU A 244 -24.19 2.87 6.55
N HIS A 245 -23.35 2.44 7.48
CA HIS A 245 -22.78 1.10 7.50
C HIS A 245 -23.87 0.03 7.65
N ASP A 246 -24.78 0.19 8.59
CA ASP A 246 -25.87 -0.77 8.85
C ASP A 246 -26.73 -1.00 7.60
N TYR A 247 -27.17 0.08 6.94
CA TYR A 247 -27.97 0.00 5.73
C TYR A 247 -27.20 -0.67 4.58
N ALA A 248 -25.90 -0.38 4.44
CA ALA A 248 -25.06 -1.01 3.43
C ALA A 248 -24.88 -2.52 3.68
N ILE A 249 -24.55 -2.91 4.92
CA ILE A 249 -24.33 -4.30 5.28
C ILE A 249 -25.62 -5.13 5.24
N ASP A 250 -26.75 -4.56 5.70
CA ASP A 250 -28.06 -5.20 5.56
C ASP A 250 -28.39 -5.47 4.10
N ALA A 251 -28.16 -4.49 3.23
CA ALA A 251 -28.39 -4.61 1.78
C ALA A 251 -27.54 -5.70 1.14
N VAL A 252 -26.23 -5.76 1.45
CA VAL A 252 -25.33 -6.83 0.98
C VAL A 252 -25.85 -8.20 1.43
N ARG A 253 -26.20 -8.34 2.71
CA ARG A 253 -26.63 -9.62 3.31
C ARG A 253 -28.01 -10.07 2.86
N ARG A 254 -28.90 -9.18 2.48
CA ARG A 254 -30.20 -9.54 1.88
C ARG A 254 -30.04 -10.22 0.51
N VAL A 255 -29.03 -9.81 -0.27
CA VAL A 255 -28.74 -10.44 -1.57
C VAL A 255 -27.87 -11.68 -1.41
N LEU A 256 -26.82 -11.60 -0.60
CA LEU A 256 -25.83 -12.66 -0.44
C LEU A 256 -25.54 -12.89 1.05
N PRO A 257 -26.31 -13.77 1.72
CA PRO A 257 -26.23 -13.98 3.17
C PRO A 257 -24.84 -14.33 3.70
N ASP A 258 -24.01 -14.98 2.90
CA ASP A 258 -22.66 -15.41 3.24
C ASP A 258 -21.56 -14.47 2.67
N ALA A 259 -21.89 -13.27 2.18
CA ALA A 259 -20.90 -12.30 1.73
C ALA A 259 -19.94 -11.94 2.87
N ARG A 260 -18.69 -11.70 2.56
CA ARG A 260 -17.70 -11.21 3.54
C ARG A 260 -17.84 -9.69 3.67
N VAL A 261 -18.33 -9.23 4.82
CA VAL A 261 -18.58 -7.83 5.13
C VAL A 261 -17.71 -7.34 6.28
N GLY A 262 -17.28 -6.08 6.24
CA GLY A 262 -16.43 -5.52 7.29
C GLY A 262 -16.18 -4.02 7.17
N GLY A 263 -15.24 -3.55 7.94
CA GLY A 263 -14.83 -2.14 8.06
C GLY A 263 -14.10 -1.89 9.38
N PRO A 264 -13.99 -0.63 9.81
CA PRO A 264 -14.44 0.60 9.19
C PRO A 264 -13.37 1.29 8.30
N ASP A 265 -12.20 0.67 8.07
CA ASP A 265 -11.07 1.26 7.34
C ASP A 265 -10.70 2.67 7.85
N THR A 266 -10.46 2.79 9.14
CA THR A 266 -10.10 4.07 9.77
C THR A 266 -8.73 4.56 9.31
N ALA A 267 -8.55 5.87 9.21
CA ALA A 267 -7.23 6.50 9.15
C ALA A 267 -6.46 6.16 10.44
N GLY A 268 -5.34 5.45 10.29
CA GLY A 268 -4.61 4.89 11.42
C GLY A 268 -5.44 3.86 12.22
N PRO A 269 -5.06 3.55 13.46
CA PRO A 269 -5.75 2.57 14.31
C PRO A 269 -7.17 3.00 14.77
N GLY A 270 -7.59 4.21 14.40
CA GLY A 270 -8.94 4.74 14.63
C GLY A 270 -9.27 5.14 16.07
N GLY A 271 -8.49 4.76 17.05
CA GLY A 271 -8.66 5.18 18.46
C GLY A 271 -10.08 4.95 19.00
N GLN A 272 -10.73 6.01 19.50
CA GLN A 272 -12.08 5.91 20.05
C GLN A 272 -13.11 5.59 18.97
N PHE A 273 -13.02 6.15 17.77
CA PHE A 273 -13.92 5.84 16.66
C PHE A 273 -13.96 4.33 16.34
N MET A 274 -12.79 3.67 16.31
CA MET A 274 -12.72 2.22 16.13
C MET A 274 -13.45 1.48 17.26
N ARG A 275 -13.25 1.90 18.52
CA ARG A 275 -13.92 1.27 19.66
C ARG A 275 -15.44 1.44 19.58
N ASP A 276 -15.92 2.64 19.27
CA ASP A 276 -17.36 2.94 19.16
C ASP A 276 -18.00 2.15 18.01
N PHE A 277 -17.28 2.03 16.88
CA PHE A 277 -17.73 1.20 15.76
C PHE A 277 -17.82 -0.29 16.13
N LEU A 278 -16.81 -0.84 16.82
CA LEU A 278 -16.82 -2.23 17.26
C LEU A 278 -17.93 -2.48 18.29
N GLU A 279 -18.13 -1.56 19.25
CA GLU A 279 -19.25 -1.63 20.20
C GLU A 279 -20.60 -1.60 19.48
N HIS A 280 -20.77 -0.72 18.48
CA HIS A 280 -21.98 -0.67 17.68
C HIS A 280 -22.23 -1.99 16.94
N CYS A 281 -21.22 -2.52 16.23
CA CYS A 281 -21.36 -3.77 15.50
C CYS A 281 -21.62 -4.98 16.40
N LEU A 282 -21.08 -5.00 17.61
CA LEU A 282 -21.25 -6.13 18.54
C LEU A 282 -22.54 -6.02 19.39
N ARG A 283 -22.91 -4.82 19.83
CA ARG A 283 -23.91 -4.62 20.89
C ARG A 283 -24.96 -3.55 20.58
N GLY A 284 -24.71 -2.68 19.58
CA GLY A 284 -25.63 -1.62 19.19
C GLY A 284 -26.92 -2.14 18.56
N THR A 285 -27.86 -1.25 18.31
CA THR A 285 -29.07 -1.56 17.53
C THR A 285 -28.79 -1.19 16.07
N ASN A 286 -28.93 -2.16 15.19
CA ASN A 286 -28.80 -1.96 13.75
C ASN A 286 -29.93 -1.05 13.24
N TYR A 287 -29.56 0.08 12.65
CA TYR A 287 -30.50 1.09 12.19
C TYR A 287 -31.38 0.66 11.01
N ALA A 288 -30.91 -0.30 10.19
CA ALA A 288 -31.64 -0.76 9.01
C ALA A 288 -32.76 -1.76 9.35
N ASN A 289 -32.57 -2.59 10.40
CA ASN A 289 -33.49 -3.72 10.67
C ASN A 289 -33.89 -3.87 12.14
N GLY A 290 -33.42 -3.01 13.05
CA GLY A 290 -33.71 -3.01 14.47
C GLY A 290 -33.15 -4.18 15.29
N LYS A 291 -32.33 -5.04 14.68
CA LYS A 291 -31.68 -6.17 15.37
C LYS A 291 -30.49 -5.69 16.19
N LYS A 292 -30.03 -6.54 17.12
CA LYS A 292 -28.81 -6.30 17.86
C LYS A 292 -27.60 -6.59 16.99
N GLY A 293 -26.69 -5.63 16.91
CA GLY A 293 -25.41 -5.71 16.20
C GLY A 293 -25.51 -5.66 14.68
N THR A 294 -24.37 -5.50 14.05
CA THR A 294 -24.22 -5.52 12.58
C THR A 294 -23.19 -6.58 12.20
N PRO A 295 -23.44 -7.42 11.19
CA PRO A 295 -22.50 -8.46 10.78
C PRO A 295 -21.12 -7.91 10.50
N LEU A 296 -20.08 -8.59 11.01
CA LEU A 296 -18.68 -8.21 10.86
C LEU A 296 -17.85 -9.50 10.67
N ASP A 297 -17.36 -9.74 9.45
CA ASP A 297 -16.55 -10.92 9.11
C ASP A 297 -15.06 -10.60 9.09
N PHE A 298 -14.71 -9.34 9.02
CA PHE A 298 -13.34 -8.85 9.15
C PHE A 298 -13.33 -7.43 9.71
N VAL A 299 -12.23 -7.05 10.36
CA VAL A 299 -11.97 -5.68 10.80
C VAL A 299 -10.84 -5.10 9.97
N SER A 300 -10.97 -3.82 9.60
CA SER A 300 -9.94 -3.13 8.83
C SER A 300 -9.63 -1.73 9.36
N PHE A 301 -8.36 -1.35 9.21
CA PHE A 301 -7.85 -0.01 9.52
C PHE A 301 -6.62 0.28 8.65
N HIS A 302 -6.20 1.53 8.56
CA HIS A 302 -5.01 1.92 7.82
C HIS A 302 -3.80 2.09 8.74
N ALA A 303 -2.61 1.92 8.17
CA ALA A 303 -1.37 2.17 8.88
C ALA A 303 -0.33 2.75 7.92
N LYS A 304 0.02 4.00 8.15
CA LYS A 304 0.96 4.75 7.33
C LYS A 304 2.23 5.06 8.10
N GLY A 305 3.37 5.01 7.40
CA GLY A 305 4.62 5.58 7.88
C GLY A 305 4.61 7.11 7.78
N ARG A 306 5.74 7.70 8.09
CA ARG A 306 5.89 9.16 8.07
C ARG A 306 7.30 9.57 7.66
N PRO A 307 7.66 9.43 6.38
CA PRO A 307 8.97 9.85 5.90
C PRO A 307 9.15 11.35 6.09
N LYS A 308 10.39 11.75 6.32
CA LYS A 308 10.83 13.14 6.46
C LYS A 308 11.98 13.39 5.51
N TYR A 309 12.25 14.66 5.23
CA TYR A 309 13.48 15.09 4.57
C TYR A 309 14.36 15.77 5.61
N VAL A 310 15.50 15.19 5.89
CA VAL A 310 16.42 15.62 6.96
C VAL A 310 17.83 15.62 6.38
N ASP A 311 18.58 16.68 6.59
CA ASP A 311 19.99 16.80 6.19
C ASP A 311 20.27 16.37 4.73
N GLY A 312 19.37 16.75 3.81
CA GLY A 312 19.53 16.53 2.39
C GLY A 312 19.14 15.13 1.88
N HIS A 313 18.49 14.29 2.70
CA HIS A 313 18.03 12.96 2.31
C HIS A 313 16.70 12.54 2.97
N VAL A 314 16.12 11.46 2.48
CA VAL A 314 14.89 10.90 3.03
C VAL A 314 15.19 10.02 4.23
N GLN A 315 14.44 10.23 5.31
CA GLN A 315 14.34 9.34 6.47
C GLN A 315 12.93 8.75 6.53
N MET A 316 12.82 7.42 6.41
CA MET A 316 11.53 6.74 6.21
C MET A 316 10.64 6.68 7.46
N GLY A 317 11.20 6.37 8.61
CA GLY A 317 10.44 6.22 9.86
C GLY A 317 9.45 5.05 9.81
N MET A 318 9.94 3.82 9.62
CA MET A 318 9.14 2.59 9.63
C MET A 318 8.42 2.39 10.98
N ASP A 319 9.00 2.86 12.07
CA ASP A 319 8.45 2.84 13.42
C ASP A 319 7.04 3.43 13.49
N ASN A 320 6.76 4.51 12.77
CA ASN A 320 5.44 5.15 12.77
C ASN A 320 4.36 4.21 12.22
N GLN A 321 4.64 3.50 11.13
CA GLN A 321 3.73 2.52 10.56
C GLN A 321 3.51 1.35 11.53
N LEU A 322 4.59 0.79 12.04
CA LEU A 322 4.53 -0.38 12.93
C LEU A 322 3.84 -0.07 14.26
N ARG A 323 4.04 1.11 14.85
CA ARG A 323 3.29 1.56 16.03
C ARG A 323 1.79 1.72 15.76
N ALA A 324 1.40 2.19 14.57
CA ALA A 324 0.00 2.27 14.22
C ALA A 324 -0.63 0.87 14.12
N ILE A 325 0.11 -0.10 13.57
CA ILE A 325 -0.33 -1.50 13.48
C ILE A 325 -0.42 -2.13 14.87
N ASP A 326 0.60 -1.95 15.71
CA ASP A 326 0.66 -2.46 17.08
C ASP A 326 -0.57 -2.02 17.89
N ARG A 327 -0.91 -0.72 17.83
CA ARG A 327 -2.10 -0.16 18.48
C ARG A 327 -3.41 -0.68 17.89
N GLY A 328 -3.50 -0.83 16.56
CA GLY A 328 -4.69 -1.36 15.89
C GLY A 328 -4.96 -2.80 16.31
N PHE A 329 -3.93 -3.63 16.37
CA PHE A 329 -4.02 -5.02 16.85
C PHE A 329 -4.38 -5.08 18.33
N GLU A 330 -3.81 -4.21 19.18
CA GLU A 330 -4.16 -4.09 20.60
C GLU A 330 -5.64 -3.77 20.79
N ILE A 331 -6.20 -2.79 20.05
CA ILE A 331 -7.60 -2.43 20.12
C ILE A 331 -8.49 -3.65 19.78
N ILE A 332 -8.24 -4.31 18.65
CA ILE A 332 -9.06 -5.44 18.21
C ILE A 332 -8.92 -6.64 19.15
N ALA A 333 -7.71 -6.94 19.61
CA ALA A 333 -7.45 -8.03 20.55
C ALA A 333 -8.09 -7.82 21.94
N SER A 334 -8.44 -6.57 22.28
CA SER A 334 -9.12 -6.26 23.55
C SER A 334 -10.60 -6.70 23.58
N TYR A 335 -11.16 -7.14 22.43
CA TYR A 335 -12.53 -7.66 22.31
C TYR A 335 -12.52 -9.18 22.21
N PRO A 336 -12.89 -9.93 23.26
CA PRO A 336 -12.93 -11.39 23.23
C PRO A 336 -13.80 -11.98 22.13
N GLU A 337 -14.90 -11.28 21.78
CA GLU A 337 -15.85 -11.68 20.73
C GLU A 337 -15.21 -11.65 19.33
N LEU A 338 -14.15 -10.84 19.14
CA LEU A 338 -13.43 -10.71 17.90
C LEU A 338 -12.18 -11.63 17.84
N LYS A 339 -12.05 -12.56 18.79
CA LYS A 339 -10.93 -13.49 18.79
C LYS A 339 -10.90 -14.31 17.50
N GLY A 340 -9.80 -14.17 16.75
CA GLY A 340 -9.59 -14.89 15.49
C GLY A 340 -10.30 -14.26 14.28
N ILE A 341 -10.99 -13.13 14.45
CA ILE A 341 -11.57 -12.40 13.31
C ILE A 341 -10.45 -12.05 12.32
N PRO A 342 -10.68 -12.18 11.01
CA PRO A 342 -9.75 -11.67 10.01
C PRO A 342 -9.50 -10.18 10.16
N ILE A 343 -8.22 -9.77 10.11
CA ILE A 343 -7.82 -8.36 10.10
C ILE A 343 -7.17 -8.05 8.76
N ILE A 344 -7.59 -6.95 8.14
CA ILE A 344 -6.98 -6.40 6.94
C ILE A 344 -6.49 -4.99 7.27
N ILE A 345 -5.19 -4.74 7.08
CA ILE A 345 -4.68 -3.37 7.08
C ILE A 345 -5.06 -2.80 5.71
N GLY A 346 -6.13 -2.01 5.65
CA GLY A 346 -6.83 -1.59 4.43
C GLY A 346 -6.02 -0.64 3.55
N GLU A 347 -5.01 0.04 4.11
CA GLU A 347 -3.92 0.71 3.43
C GLU A 347 -2.67 0.64 4.32
N SER A 348 -1.58 0.12 3.78
CA SER A 348 -0.38 -0.21 4.56
C SER A 348 0.90 0.26 3.86
N ASP A 349 1.08 1.59 3.81
CA ASP A 349 2.11 2.23 2.99
C ASP A 349 3.08 3.07 3.81
N PRO A 350 4.24 3.43 3.23
CA PRO A 350 5.21 4.29 3.91
C PRO A 350 4.69 5.69 4.25
N GLU A 351 3.63 6.19 3.58
CA GLU A 351 3.00 7.50 3.84
C GLU A 351 1.56 7.57 3.32
N GLY A 352 0.86 8.71 3.54
CA GLY A 352 -0.57 8.84 3.30
C GLY A 352 -1.00 9.20 1.88
N CYS A 353 -0.17 9.83 1.05
CA CYS A 353 -0.61 10.38 -0.24
C CYS A 353 0.13 9.81 -1.45
N ALA A 354 -0.53 8.94 -2.24
CA ALA A 354 0.08 8.30 -3.41
C ALA A 354 0.46 9.30 -4.51
N ALA A 355 -0.39 10.29 -4.78
CA ALA A 355 -0.19 11.29 -5.84
C ALA A 355 0.62 12.53 -5.41
N CYS A 356 0.95 12.69 -4.13
CA CYS A 356 1.79 13.79 -3.65
C CYS A 356 3.24 13.61 -4.11
N GLN A 357 3.93 14.72 -4.25
CA GLN A 357 5.34 14.82 -4.61
C GLN A 357 6.09 15.67 -3.58
N GLY A 358 7.41 15.62 -3.60
CA GLY A 358 8.28 16.35 -2.69
C GLY A 358 9.55 15.57 -2.38
N GLU A 359 10.56 16.24 -1.85
CA GLU A 359 11.86 15.67 -1.56
C GLU A 359 11.77 14.47 -0.61
N HIS A 360 10.93 14.54 0.42
CA HIS A 360 10.67 13.44 1.37
C HIS A 360 10.00 12.20 0.73
N LEU A 361 9.61 12.28 -0.53
CA LEU A 361 8.97 11.21 -1.30
C LEU A 361 9.86 10.67 -2.42
N GLY A 362 11.09 11.15 -2.54
CA GLY A 362 12.03 10.78 -3.60
C GLY A 362 12.37 9.29 -3.63
N TYR A 363 12.27 8.59 -2.51
CA TYR A 363 12.55 7.15 -2.36
C TYR A 363 11.65 6.22 -3.21
N ARG A 364 10.51 6.70 -3.71
CA ARG A 364 9.42 5.89 -4.31
C ARG A 364 9.78 5.22 -5.63
N ASN A 365 10.80 5.69 -6.33
CA ASN A 365 11.19 5.12 -7.62
C ASN A 365 12.24 4.03 -7.51
N GLY A 366 13.03 4.03 -6.43
CA GLY A 366 14.23 3.21 -6.27
C GLY A 366 14.09 2.03 -5.32
N THR A 367 15.24 1.53 -4.89
CA THR A 367 15.38 0.33 -4.05
C THR A 367 14.92 0.54 -2.61
N MET A 368 14.91 1.78 -2.11
CA MET A 368 14.44 2.11 -0.76
C MET A 368 12.99 1.65 -0.54
N TYR A 369 12.09 1.90 -1.50
CA TYR A 369 10.71 1.46 -1.40
C TYR A 369 10.60 -0.08 -1.39
N SER A 370 11.48 -0.77 -2.13
CA SER A 370 11.52 -2.23 -2.17
C SER A 370 11.97 -2.83 -0.84
N SER A 371 13.07 -2.35 -0.28
CA SER A 371 13.62 -2.85 0.98
C SER A 371 12.72 -2.54 2.16
N TYR A 372 12.11 -1.34 2.20
CA TYR A 372 11.05 -1.00 3.17
C TYR A 372 9.89 -1.99 3.09
N THR A 373 9.40 -2.28 1.87
CA THR A 373 8.28 -3.21 1.67
C THR A 373 8.64 -4.60 2.16
N ALA A 374 9.80 -5.13 1.79
CA ALA A 374 10.25 -6.45 2.23
C ALA A 374 10.36 -6.55 3.76
N ALA A 375 11.04 -5.60 4.40
CA ALA A 375 11.21 -5.57 5.85
C ALA A 375 9.88 -5.37 6.59
N SER A 376 9.08 -4.36 6.20
CA SER A 376 7.85 -4.01 6.92
C SER A 376 6.80 -5.13 6.85
N PHE A 377 6.69 -5.87 5.75
CA PHE A 377 5.74 -7.00 5.66
C PHE A 377 6.13 -8.16 6.60
N ALA A 378 7.43 -8.43 6.78
CA ALA A 378 7.89 -9.38 7.78
C ALA A 378 7.55 -8.90 9.20
N ARG A 379 7.81 -7.64 9.51
CA ARG A 379 7.49 -7.06 10.84
C ARG A 379 5.99 -7.02 11.15
N LYS A 380 5.12 -6.88 10.12
CA LYS A 380 3.67 -7.01 10.29
C LYS A 380 3.25 -8.40 10.75
N MET A 381 3.92 -9.45 10.25
CA MET A 381 3.70 -10.82 10.73
C MET A 381 4.19 -11.00 12.17
N ASP A 382 5.34 -10.42 12.53
CA ASP A 382 5.85 -10.46 13.90
C ASP A 382 4.89 -9.77 14.88
N LEU A 383 4.30 -8.63 14.50
CA LEU A 383 3.26 -7.95 15.30
C LEU A 383 1.97 -8.77 15.41
N ALA A 384 1.56 -9.44 14.34
CA ALA A 384 0.39 -10.31 14.38
C ALA A 384 0.61 -11.50 15.34
N ASP A 385 1.81 -12.06 15.37
CA ASP A 385 2.19 -13.14 16.32
C ASP A 385 2.25 -12.60 17.76
N LYS A 386 2.82 -11.41 17.99
CA LYS A 386 2.86 -10.74 19.30
C LYS A 386 1.47 -10.60 19.92
N HIS A 387 0.52 -10.11 19.14
CA HIS A 387 -0.87 -9.91 19.57
C HIS A 387 -1.76 -11.14 19.42
N LYS A 388 -1.27 -12.22 18.79
CA LYS A 388 -2.03 -13.46 18.49
C LYS A 388 -3.30 -13.18 17.70
N VAL A 389 -3.23 -12.26 16.72
CA VAL A 389 -4.34 -11.86 15.85
C VAL A 389 -4.27 -12.54 14.48
N ASN A 390 -5.40 -12.57 13.80
CA ASN A 390 -5.55 -13.20 12.49
C ASN A 390 -5.35 -12.18 11.35
N LEU A 391 -4.11 -11.73 11.14
CA LEU A 391 -3.78 -10.86 10.01
C LEU A 391 -3.88 -11.64 8.70
N VAL A 392 -4.80 -11.26 7.81
CA VAL A 392 -5.03 -11.89 6.50
C VAL A 392 -4.64 -11.02 5.32
N GLY A 393 -4.52 -9.71 5.52
CA GLY A 393 -4.17 -8.75 4.47
C GLY A 393 -3.46 -7.52 4.97
N ALA A 394 -2.51 -7.02 4.18
CA ALA A 394 -1.90 -5.71 4.31
C ALA A 394 -1.84 -5.11 2.88
N LEU A 395 -2.72 -4.17 2.62
CA LEU A 395 -2.97 -3.64 1.31
C LEU A 395 -1.94 -2.57 0.95
N THR A 396 -1.33 -2.71 -0.22
CA THR A 396 -0.47 -1.69 -0.80
C THR A 396 -1.31 -0.76 -1.66
N TRP A 397 -1.44 0.49 -1.22
CA TRP A 397 -2.21 1.52 -1.92
C TRP A 397 -1.34 2.22 -2.94
N ALA A 398 -1.08 1.50 -4.03
CA ALA A 398 -0.29 1.94 -5.16
C ALA A 398 -0.73 1.19 -6.41
N PHE A 399 -0.88 1.90 -7.52
CA PHE A 399 -1.24 1.30 -8.79
C PHE A 399 -0.39 1.91 -9.90
N GLU A 400 -0.99 2.65 -10.82
CA GLU A 400 -0.34 3.36 -11.92
C GLU A 400 -1.10 4.65 -12.22
N PHE A 401 -0.39 5.65 -12.76
CA PHE A 401 -0.97 6.89 -13.24
C PHE A 401 -0.57 7.08 -14.71
N GLU A 402 -1.54 7.00 -15.60
CA GLU A 402 -1.35 7.19 -17.04
C GLU A 402 -0.98 8.65 -17.35
N ASP A 403 -0.23 8.83 -18.43
CA ASP A 403 0.16 10.15 -18.97
C ASP A 403 0.91 11.05 -17.97
N GLN A 404 1.52 10.47 -16.96
CA GLN A 404 2.39 11.18 -16.02
C GLN A 404 3.85 11.08 -16.47
N PRO A 405 4.72 12.04 -16.08
CA PRO A 405 6.15 11.94 -16.37
C PRO A 405 6.76 10.65 -15.81
N TYR A 406 7.68 10.04 -16.57
CA TYR A 406 8.38 8.84 -16.14
C TYR A 406 9.10 9.08 -14.82
N PHE A 407 8.94 8.18 -13.88
CA PHE A 407 9.57 8.21 -12.56
C PHE A 407 9.41 9.54 -11.81
N ALA A 408 8.25 10.17 -11.94
CA ALA A 408 7.93 11.46 -11.31
C ALA A 408 7.83 11.42 -9.77
N GLY A 409 8.06 10.27 -9.15
CA GLY A 409 8.04 10.14 -7.69
C GLY A 409 6.66 9.83 -7.08
N PHE A 410 5.66 9.49 -7.89
CA PHE A 410 4.40 8.98 -7.37
C PHE A 410 4.58 7.63 -6.67
N ARG A 411 3.78 7.35 -5.64
CA ARG A 411 3.70 6.00 -5.06
C ARG A 411 2.87 5.11 -5.99
N SER A 412 3.55 4.46 -6.90
CA SER A 412 2.98 3.55 -7.88
C SER A 412 3.86 2.31 -8.04
N LEU A 413 3.29 1.22 -8.55
CA LEU A 413 3.98 -0.04 -8.83
C LEU A 413 4.67 -0.02 -10.20
N ALA A 414 4.16 0.81 -11.11
CA ALA A 414 4.72 1.04 -12.43
C ALA A 414 4.65 2.52 -12.82
N THR A 415 5.26 2.91 -13.92
CA THR A 415 5.23 4.24 -14.54
C THR A 415 5.15 4.10 -16.05
N ASN A 416 4.02 4.52 -16.64
CA ASN A 416 3.74 4.35 -18.08
C ASN A 416 4.06 2.93 -18.59
N GLY A 417 3.62 1.91 -17.85
CA GLY A 417 3.81 0.51 -18.16
C GLY A 417 5.19 -0.07 -17.84
N ILE A 418 6.13 0.71 -17.32
CA ILE A 418 7.44 0.24 -16.84
C ILE A 418 7.37 -0.09 -15.35
N ASP A 419 7.72 -1.32 -15.00
CA ASP A 419 7.70 -1.81 -13.63
C ASP A 419 8.73 -1.10 -12.75
N LYS A 420 8.30 -0.68 -11.57
CA LYS A 420 9.21 -0.18 -10.54
C LYS A 420 9.78 -1.33 -9.69
N PRO A 421 10.94 -1.14 -9.06
CA PRO A 421 11.58 -2.18 -8.24
C PRO A 421 10.64 -2.79 -7.18
N VAL A 422 9.75 -2.02 -6.60
CA VAL A 422 8.81 -2.47 -5.56
C VAL A 422 7.85 -3.56 -6.04
N LEU A 423 7.42 -3.57 -7.29
CA LEU A 423 6.57 -4.62 -7.84
C LEU A 423 7.28 -5.99 -7.80
N ASN A 424 8.60 -5.99 -7.95
CA ASN A 424 9.40 -7.21 -7.88
C ASN A 424 9.47 -7.81 -6.47
N VAL A 425 9.27 -7.03 -5.41
CA VAL A 425 9.12 -7.58 -4.05
C VAL A 425 7.87 -8.48 -3.96
N PHE A 426 6.75 -8.05 -4.56
CA PHE A 426 5.53 -8.86 -4.60
C PHE A 426 5.70 -10.11 -5.48
N ARG A 427 6.47 -10.02 -6.58
CA ARG A 427 6.87 -11.19 -7.38
C ARG A 427 7.75 -12.15 -6.58
N MET A 428 8.62 -11.67 -5.70
CA MET A 428 9.38 -12.51 -4.77
C MET A 428 8.45 -13.17 -3.74
N TYR A 429 7.57 -12.40 -3.08
CA TYR A 429 6.60 -12.95 -2.14
C TYR A 429 5.68 -14.01 -2.77
N SER A 430 5.30 -13.84 -4.04
CA SER A 430 4.44 -14.80 -4.74
C SER A 430 5.07 -16.19 -4.90
N ARG A 431 6.40 -16.28 -4.84
CA ARG A 431 7.16 -17.54 -4.90
C ARG A 431 7.25 -18.26 -3.55
N MET A 432 6.95 -17.55 -2.46
CA MET A 432 6.99 -18.10 -1.10
C MET A 432 5.64 -18.72 -0.71
N SER A 433 5.67 -19.82 0.01
CA SER A 433 4.46 -20.57 0.44
C SER A 433 4.80 -21.53 1.59
N GLY A 434 3.77 -22.13 2.18
CA GLY A 434 3.89 -23.15 3.21
C GLY A 434 4.06 -22.60 4.62
N GLN A 435 5.03 -23.11 5.37
CA GLN A 435 5.26 -22.72 6.77
C GLN A 435 6.42 -21.74 6.87
N ARG A 436 6.28 -20.72 7.73
CA ARG A 436 7.40 -19.85 8.12
C ARG A 436 8.39 -20.66 8.96
N LEU A 437 9.66 -20.41 8.77
CA LEU A 437 10.75 -21.02 9.49
C LEU A 437 11.36 -20.07 10.51
N SER A 438 11.99 -20.64 11.55
CA SER A 438 12.80 -19.88 12.49
C SER A 438 14.02 -19.28 11.79
N VAL A 439 14.20 -17.98 11.92
CA VAL A 439 15.37 -17.24 11.42
C VAL A 439 16.03 -16.53 12.58
N ASN A 440 17.35 -16.61 12.65
CA ASN A 440 18.17 -15.84 13.58
C ASN A 440 19.23 -15.06 12.81
N SER A 441 19.28 -13.75 13.00
CA SER A 441 20.26 -12.87 12.35
C SER A 441 20.92 -11.96 13.39
N ASN A 442 22.26 -11.92 13.43
CA ASN A 442 22.97 -10.96 14.26
C ASN A 442 22.94 -9.53 13.71
N GLY A 443 22.51 -9.36 12.45
CA GLY A 443 22.25 -8.08 11.80
C GLY A 443 20.82 -7.57 11.97
N ALA A 444 19.92 -8.34 12.59
CA ALA A 444 18.54 -7.91 12.81
C ALA A 444 18.44 -6.80 13.86
N VAL A 445 17.48 -5.90 13.66
CA VAL A 445 17.02 -4.97 14.70
C VAL A 445 15.77 -5.57 15.35
N GLU A 446 15.79 -5.67 16.68
CA GLU A 446 14.68 -6.22 17.44
C GLU A 446 13.39 -5.39 17.25
N LEU A 447 12.24 -6.07 17.18
CA LEU A 447 10.94 -5.42 16.92
C LEU A 447 10.66 -4.27 17.91
N GLU A 448 10.92 -4.47 19.20
CA GLU A 448 10.68 -3.44 20.23
C GLU A 448 11.60 -2.23 20.05
N THR A 449 12.84 -2.43 19.58
CA THR A 449 13.76 -1.35 19.23
C THR A 449 13.23 -0.58 18.02
N ILE A 450 12.75 -1.28 16.97
CA ILE A 450 12.16 -0.64 15.80
C ILE A 450 10.94 0.20 16.20
N LEU A 451 10.05 -0.33 17.02
CA LEU A 451 8.87 0.39 17.50
C LEU A 451 9.21 1.66 18.27
N LYS A 452 10.32 1.68 18.98
CA LYS A 452 10.74 2.79 19.83
C LYS A 452 11.61 3.82 19.11
N GLU A 453 12.55 3.37 18.28
CA GLU A 453 13.68 4.17 17.79
C GLU A 453 13.80 4.19 16.25
N GLY A 454 13.04 3.35 15.54
CA GLY A 454 13.21 3.16 14.10
C GLY A 454 14.44 2.33 13.75
N ILE A 455 14.88 2.43 12.49
CA ILE A 455 16.05 1.70 11.96
C ILE A 455 17.08 2.74 11.47
N CYS A 456 17.56 3.58 12.39
CA CYS A 456 18.44 4.72 12.09
C CYS A 456 19.90 4.52 12.55
N GLU A 457 20.15 3.86 13.68
CA GLU A 457 21.52 3.68 14.20
C GLU A 457 22.31 2.65 13.41
N LYS A 458 21.67 1.51 13.10
CA LYS A 458 22.27 0.43 12.32
C LYS A 458 21.23 -0.14 11.35
N PRO A 459 21.66 -0.72 10.21
CA PRO A 459 20.73 -1.37 9.31
C PRO A 459 20.08 -2.61 9.92
N ASP A 460 18.86 -2.92 9.49
CA ASP A 460 18.18 -4.20 9.71
C ASP A 460 18.54 -5.14 8.55
N VAL A 461 19.51 -6.04 8.79
CA VAL A 461 19.88 -7.09 7.85
C VAL A 461 19.32 -8.41 8.36
N SER A 462 18.22 -8.86 7.77
CA SER A 462 17.50 -10.02 8.27
C SER A 462 16.84 -10.79 7.13
N ALA A 463 16.04 -11.81 7.47
CA ALA A 463 15.36 -12.63 6.49
C ALA A 463 13.99 -13.12 6.96
N LEU A 464 13.16 -13.49 5.99
CA LEU A 464 11.94 -14.27 6.15
C LEU A 464 12.12 -15.58 5.38
N ALA A 465 11.95 -16.73 6.03
CA ALA A 465 12.13 -18.02 5.40
C ALA A 465 10.84 -18.86 5.44
N THR A 466 10.64 -19.66 4.39
CA THR A 466 9.48 -20.56 4.29
C THR A 466 9.87 -21.93 3.76
N LEU A 467 9.11 -22.94 4.18
CA LEU A 467 9.18 -24.31 3.68
C LEU A 467 7.81 -24.74 3.14
N ASP A 468 7.77 -25.15 1.87
CA ASP A 468 6.60 -25.76 1.24
C ASP A 468 7.03 -27.06 0.56
N ARG A 469 6.67 -28.21 1.17
CA ARG A 469 7.14 -29.54 0.77
C ARG A 469 8.66 -29.64 0.79
N ASP A 470 9.30 -29.64 -0.39
CA ASP A 470 10.75 -29.71 -0.59
C ASP A 470 11.39 -28.36 -0.99
N LYS A 471 10.58 -27.33 -1.11
CA LYS A 471 11.02 -25.98 -1.51
C LYS A 471 11.25 -25.10 -0.29
N VAL A 472 12.49 -24.68 -0.07
CA VAL A 472 12.84 -23.65 0.92
C VAL A 472 13.04 -22.31 0.19
N CYS A 473 12.35 -21.28 0.66
CA CYS A 473 12.55 -19.90 0.19
C CYS A 473 13.08 -19.05 1.34
N VAL A 474 14.09 -18.23 1.05
CA VAL A 474 14.66 -17.27 2.01
C VAL A 474 14.70 -15.91 1.33
N MET A 475 13.88 -14.98 1.80
CA MET A 475 13.90 -13.57 1.39
C MET A 475 14.75 -12.80 2.39
N LEU A 476 15.83 -12.19 1.93
CA LEU A 476 16.73 -11.36 2.71
C LEU A 476 16.53 -9.90 2.34
N TRP A 477 16.73 -9.01 3.30
CA TRP A 477 16.79 -7.57 3.08
C TRP A 477 17.97 -6.95 3.85
N HIS A 478 18.48 -5.85 3.28
CA HIS A 478 19.37 -4.93 3.95
C HIS A 478 18.69 -3.56 3.97
N TYR A 479 17.98 -3.27 5.05
CA TYR A 479 17.17 -2.06 5.16
C TYR A 479 17.74 -1.08 6.20
N HIS A 480 17.61 0.21 5.91
CA HIS A 480 17.90 1.32 6.82
C HIS A 480 16.92 2.46 6.54
N ASP A 481 16.46 3.18 7.57
CA ASP A 481 15.52 4.29 7.39
C ASP A 481 16.11 5.47 6.60
N GLU A 482 17.44 5.65 6.61
CA GLU A 482 18.12 6.72 5.89
C GLU A 482 18.42 6.34 4.44
N ASP A 483 17.96 7.15 3.48
CA ASP A 483 18.23 6.97 2.04
C ASP A 483 19.58 7.60 1.66
N ILE A 484 20.64 7.08 2.24
CA ILE A 484 22.03 7.46 2.00
C ILE A 484 22.90 6.25 1.68
N PRO A 485 24.02 6.43 0.97
CA PRO A 485 25.00 5.36 0.76
C PRO A 485 25.50 4.77 2.09
N GLY A 486 25.76 3.47 2.07
CA GLY A 486 26.30 2.76 3.24
C GLY A 486 27.01 1.48 2.86
N PRO A 487 27.81 0.90 3.77
CA PRO A 487 28.57 -0.30 3.48
C PRO A 487 27.63 -1.48 3.18
N PRO A 488 27.98 -2.36 2.23
CA PRO A 488 27.26 -3.60 2.00
C PRO A 488 27.49 -4.59 3.16
N ALA A 489 26.49 -5.44 3.41
CA ALA A 489 26.60 -6.54 4.36
C ALA A 489 27.18 -7.78 3.67
N ASP A 490 28.26 -8.36 4.24
CA ASP A 490 28.78 -9.65 3.85
C ASP A 490 28.02 -10.74 4.62
N VAL A 491 26.98 -11.31 3.98
CA VAL A 491 26.02 -12.21 4.63
C VAL A 491 26.47 -13.66 4.50
N ARG A 492 26.72 -14.31 5.63
CA ARG A 492 26.83 -15.77 5.72
C ARG A 492 25.47 -16.36 6.08
N LEU A 493 24.80 -16.95 5.10
CA LEU A 493 23.53 -17.66 5.29
C LEU A 493 23.78 -19.14 5.55
N THR A 494 23.24 -19.67 6.65
CA THR A 494 23.24 -21.10 6.97
C THR A 494 21.80 -21.63 6.96
N LEU A 495 21.52 -22.65 6.11
CA LEU A 495 20.33 -23.47 6.24
C LEU A 495 20.70 -24.74 7.01
N SER A 496 20.09 -24.98 8.15
CA SER A 496 20.29 -26.15 8.98
C SER A 496 19.02 -27.01 9.06
N GLY A 497 19.13 -28.23 9.57
CA GLY A 497 17.97 -29.10 9.74
C GLY A 497 17.36 -29.62 8.43
N LEU A 498 18.10 -29.62 7.33
CA LEU A 498 17.65 -30.15 6.05
C LEU A 498 17.37 -31.66 6.17
N PRO A 499 16.33 -32.19 5.47
CA PRO A 499 15.96 -33.62 5.54
C PRO A 499 17.02 -34.55 4.92
N ILE A 500 17.90 -34.01 4.09
CA ILE A 500 19.01 -34.74 3.47
C ILE A 500 20.33 -34.48 4.18
N ARG A 501 21.11 -35.55 4.46
CA ARG A 501 22.40 -35.39 5.18
C ARG A 501 23.52 -34.88 4.27
N SER A 502 23.50 -35.25 3.01
CA SER A 502 24.46 -34.89 1.96
C SER A 502 23.81 -34.94 0.60
N GLY A 503 24.30 -34.14 -0.32
CA GLY A 503 23.77 -34.07 -1.69
C GLY A 503 23.91 -32.69 -2.29
N THR A 504 23.05 -32.37 -3.22
CA THR A 504 23.04 -31.09 -3.91
C THR A 504 21.59 -30.58 -4.00
N LEU A 505 21.38 -29.31 -3.66
CA LEU A 505 20.13 -28.60 -3.90
C LEU A 505 20.30 -27.64 -5.09
N GLN A 506 19.29 -27.55 -5.94
CA GLN A 506 19.21 -26.50 -6.94
C GLN A 506 18.96 -25.17 -6.25
N LEU A 507 19.61 -24.10 -6.71
CA LEU A 507 19.45 -22.75 -6.21
C LEU A 507 19.04 -21.81 -7.34
N ARG A 508 17.99 -21.00 -7.10
CA ARG A 508 17.69 -19.82 -7.90
C ARG A 508 17.79 -18.59 -7.00
N HIS A 509 18.44 -17.55 -7.47
CA HIS A 509 18.62 -16.29 -6.75
C HIS A 509 18.02 -15.14 -7.56
N TYR A 510 16.98 -14.53 -7.01
CA TYR A 510 16.36 -13.29 -7.53
C TYR A 510 16.84 -12.11 -6.69
N ARG A 511 17.05 -10.97 -7.34
CA ARG A 511 17.65 -9.82 -6.68
C ARG A 511 17.02 -8.50 -7.11
N ILE A 512 16.90 -7.56 -6.17
CA ILE A 512 16.57 -6.16 -6.36
C ILE A 512 17.68 -5.34 -5.71
N ASP A 513 18.38 -4.55 -6.50
CA ASP A 513 19.38 -3.56 -6.05
C ASP A 513 19.60 -2.50 -7.14
N GLN A 514 20.72 -1.80 -7.12
CA GLN A 514 21.02 -0.78 -8.13
C GLN A 514 21.22 -1.36 -9.54
N GLN A 515 21.57 -2.64 -9.68
CA GLN A 515 21.86 -3.30 -10.96
C GLN A 515 20.75 -4.23 -11.42
N TYR A 516 20.02 -4.85 -10.50
CA TYR A 516 19.06 -5.90 -10.80
C TYR A 516 17.62 -5.47 -10.50
N SER A 517 16.71 -5.81 -11.41
CA SER A 517 15.25 -5.56 -11.27
C SER A 517 14.92 -4.09 -11.01
N ASN A 518 15.60 -3.17 -11.67
CA ASN A 518 15.57 -1.74 -11.35
C ASN A 518 15.58 -0.86 -12.62
N ALA A 519 14.42 -0.66 -13.19
CA ALA A 519 14.25 0.24 -14.35
C ALA A 519 14.60 1.70 -14.04
N TYR A 520 14.50 2.14 -12.77
CA TYR A 520 14.81 3.51 -12.40
C TYR A 520 16.30 3.84 -12.54
N THR A 521 17.19 2.92 -12.15
CA THR A 521 18.63 3.10 -12.37
C THR A 521 18.94 3.12 -13.88
N ALA A 522 18.39 2.17 -14.65
CA ALA A 522 18.57 2.14 -16.10
C ALA A 522 18.06 3.43 -16.77
N TRP A 523 16.91 3.95 -16.33
CA TRP A 523 16.37 5.21 -16.83
C TRP A 523 17.29 6.40 -16.54
N LYS A 524 17.88 6.48 -15.35
CA LYS A 524 18.87 7.53 -15.01
C LYS A 524 20.13 7.44 -15.88
N GLU A 525 20.63 6.23 -16.09
CA GLU A 525 21.81 5.98 -16.94
C GLU A 525 21.58 6.35 -18.42
N MET A 526 20.32 6.29 -18.89
CA MET A 526 19.91 6.76 -20.22
C MET A 526 19.75 8.29 -20.32
N GLY A 527 20.04 9.04 -19.26
CA GLY A 527 19.84 10.50 -19.20
C GLY A 527 18.41 10.93 -18.88
N SER A 528 17.64 10.08 -18.22
CA SER A 528 16.29 10.38 -17.71
C SER A 528 15.28 10.81 -18.79
N PRO A 529 15.13 10.09 -19.92
CA PRO A 529 14.27 10.50 -21.02
C PRO A 529 12.80 10.51 -20.62
N GLN A 530 12.11 11.64 -20.89
CA GLN A 530 10.65 11.73 -20.72
C GLN A 530 9.87 11.30 -21.97
N GLN A 531 10.57 11.07 -23.07
CA GLN A 531 10.05 10.49 -24.31
C GLN A 531 11.01 9.40 -24.77
N PRO A 532 11.05 8.24 -24.10
CA PRO A 532 11.97 7.17 -24.47
C PRO A 532 11.67 6.68 -25.88
N THR A 533 12.72 6.43 -26.67
CA THR A 533 12.58 5.75 -27.96
C THR A 533 12.05 4.32 -27.74
N PRO A 534 11.46 3.66 -28.76
CA PRO A 534 11.01 2.27 -28.62
C PRO A 534 12.10 1.32 -28.11
N GLN A 535 13.36 1.54 -28.51
CA GLN A 535 14.50 0.76 -28.03
C GLN A 535 14.78 1.01 -26.54
N GLN A 536 14.78 2.28 -26.10
CA GLN A 536 14.95 2.63 -24.69
C GLN A 536 13.79 2.08 -23.84
N TYR A 537 12.56 2.16 -24.35
CA TYR A 537 11.40 1.59 -23.66
C TYR A 537 11.55 0.09 -23.43
N THR A 538 11.96 -0.67 -24.47
CA THR A 538 12.24 -2.12 -24.34
C THR A 538 13.32 -2.40 -23.29
N GLN A 539 14.41 -1.62 -23.30
CA GLN A 539 15.47 -1.76 -22.29
C GLN A 539 14.97 -1.47 -20.87
N LEU A 540 14.09 -0.48 -20.69
CA LEU A 540 13.47 -0.17 -19.41
C LEU A 540 12.54 -1.30 -18.94
N GLU A 541 11.73 -1.87 -19.84
CA GLU A 541 10.90 -3.04 -19.51
C GLU A 541 11.76 -4.24 -19.06
N GLU A 542 12.86 -4.52 -19.75
CA GLU A 542 13.78 -5.60 -19.38
C GLU A 542 14.42 -5.34 -18.02
N ALA A 543 14.91 -4.12 -17.78
CA ALA A 543 15.49 -3.74 -16.49
C ALA A 543 14.49 -3.76 -15.33
N GLY A 544 13.20 -3.53 -15.61
CA GLY A 544 12.12 -3.58 -14.63
C GLY A 544 11.69 -5.00 -14.24
N ARG A 545 11.99 -6.03 -15.04
CA ARG A 545 11.60 -7.42 -14.74
C ARG A 545 12.37 -7.97 -13.54
N LEU A 546 11.74 -8.94 -12.84
CA LEU A 546 12.42 -9.65 -11.77
C LEU A 546 13.58 -10.49 -12.32
N ALA A 547 14.80 -10.05 -12.07
CA ALA A 547 16.01 -10.67 -12.56
C ALA A 547 16.46 -11.84 -11.68
N GLU A 548 16.86 -12.92 -12.32
CA GLU A 548 17.62 -14.03 -11.71
C GLU A 548 19.11 -13.76 -11.92
N THR A 549 19.90 -13.83 -10.84
CA THR A 549 21.35 -13.59 -10.91
C THR A 549 22.13 -14.85 -11.31
N ASP A 550 23.41 -14.65 -11.71
CA ASP A 550 24.34 -15.74 -12.03
C ASP A 550 24.97 -16.40 -10.79
N LEU A 551 24.40 -16.20 -9.58
CA LEU A 551 24.86 -16.93 -8.40
C LEU A 551 24.78 -18.44 -8.65
N LYS A 552 25.69 -19.22 -8.05
CA LYS A 552 25.80 -20.68 -8.24
C LYS A 552 24.42 -21.34 -8.27
N ARG A 553 24.09 -22.01 -9.38
CA ARG A 553 22.78 -22.69 -9.60
C ARG A 553 22.59 -23.93 -8.75
N SER A 554 23.59 -24.33 -7.95
CA SER A 554 23.50 -25.47 -7.05
C SER A 554 24.35 -25.30 -5.79
N CYS A 555 23.88 -25.86 -4.68
CA CYS A 555 24.54 -25.80 -3.39
C CYS A 555 24.79 -27.21 -2.86
N ARG A 556 26.00 -27.46 -2.34
CA ARG A 556 26.35 -28.72 -1.68
C ARG A 556 25.73 -28.77 -0.28
N VAL A 557 25.00 -29.82 0.00
CA VAL A 557 24.55 -30.16 1.36
C VAL A 557 25.61 -31.01 2.05
N ALA A 558 25.99 -30.64 3.24
CA ALA A 558 26.90 -31.42 4.11
C ALA A 558 26.40 -31.36 5.56
N LYS A 559 26.26 -32.51 6.20
CA LYS A 559 25.79 -32.65 7.59
C LYS A 559 24.43 -31.95 7.83
N ASN A 560 23.49 -32.14 6.90
CA ASN A 560 22.16 -31.52 6.91
C ASN A 560 22.18 -29.98 6.82
N GLN A 561 23.23 -29.39 6.26
CA GLN A 561 23.41 -27.95 6.16
C GLN A 561 23.83 -27.52 4.76
N VAL A 562 23.41 -26.30 4.40
CA VAL A 562 23.94 -25.49 3.28
C VAL A 562 24.49 -24.21 3.85
N VAL A 563 25.65 -23.78 3.42
CA VAL A 563 26.24 -22.48 3.75
C VAL A 563 26.49 -21.72 2.46
N LEU A 564 26.01 -20.48 2.42
CA LEU A 564 26.22 -19.53 1.32
C LEU A 564 26.82 -18.24 1.85
N GLN A 565 27.67 -17.63 1.03
CA GLN A 565 28.17 -16.27 1.22
C GLN A 565 27.60 -15.40 0.10
N LEU A 566 27.01 -14.27 0.44
CA LEU A 566 26.46 -13.32 -0.51
C LEU A 566 26.63 -11.89 -0.01
N ASP A 567 26.97 -11.01 -0.94
CA ASP A 567 27.01 -9.57 -0.70
C ASP A 567 25.62 -8.96 -0.79
N MET A 568 25.24 -8.15 0.20
CA MET A 568 23.96 -7.44 0.25
C MET A 568 24.20 -5.93 0.34
N PRO A 569 24.18 -5.21 -0.80
CA PRO A 569 24.22 -3.75 -0.79
C PRO A 569 23.11 -3.15 0.06
N ARG A 570 23.33 -1.95 0.57
CA ARG A 570 22.30 -1.20 1.30
C ARG A 570 21.05 -1.03 0.42
N GLN A 571 19.88 -1.22 1.00
CA GLN A 571 18.56 -1.22 0.33
C GLN A 571 18.36 -2.35 -0.70
N ALA A 572 19.15 -3.41 -0.66
CA ALA A 572 18.93 -4.59 -1.51
C ALA A 572 17.91 -5.56 -0.89
N VAL A 573 17.23 -6.29 -1.79
CA VAL A 573 16.38 -7.44 -1.46
C VAL A 573 16.81 -8.63 -2.30
N SER A 574 16.95 -9.80 -1.67
CA SER A 574 17.27 -11.05 -2.37
C SER A 574 16.28 -12.15 -2.00
N LEU A 575 15.87 -12.95 -2.98
CA LEU A 575 15.12 -14.18 -2.72
C LEU A 575 15.93 -15.38 -3.20
N LEU A 576 16.25 -16.26 -2.29
CA LEU A 576 16.88 -17.56 -2.57
C LEU A 576 15.81 -18.67 -2.54
N VAL A 577 15.77 -19.47 -3.58
CA VAL A 577 14.84 -20.60 -3.71
C VAL A 577 15.66 -21.88 -3.86
N PHE A 578 15.54 -22.78 -2.90
CA PHE A 578 16.21 -24.08 -2.86
C PHE A 578 15.22 -25.20 -3.13
N LYS A 579 15.62 -26.16 -4.00
CA LYS A 579 14.89 -27.39 -4.32
C LYS A 579 15.80 -28.60 -4.35
#